data_94b775ae13f4642b6ac6845aa54174dd
#
_entry.id   94b775ae13f4642b6ac6845aa54174dd
#
_cell.length_a   1.000
_cell.length_b   1.000
_cell.length_c   1.000
_cell.angle_alpha   90.00
_cell.angle_beta   90.00
_cell.angle_gamma   90.00
#
_symmetry.space_group_name_H-M   'P 1'
#
loop_
_entity.id
_entity.type
_entity.pdbx_description
1 polymer ?
#
loop_
_entity_poly.entity_id
_entity_poly.type
_entity_poly.pdbx_seq_one_letter_code
_entity_poly.pdbx_strand_id
1 'polypeptide(L)'
;MDSSTGSISKICVQKGEELCSYYGLGAESGIVELEVPGIRLFRINQYHKMTPQMYQQGVVVILQGNKVGHLNDYRFDYDTDHCLIVATPYPIACETFASPEAPLIGLDIEFDLTIIQELVDTLEQHQHSEIPKSQDNGRGVAVTRITPDIRDSICRLLGCLKDPLDARVLGKQLLREFYFHLLKSEQGHLLAQYCKQDSALSRVSRVITHVQSHYDQKLAINDLADMAGMSVSAFHRAFKLVVTDPPLQYIKKIRLNKAKTMMSQDGMSASVAALKVGYESPTQFSREFKRYFGVPPSKASYIGLT
;
A
#
# COMPACT_ATOMS: atom_id res chain seq x y z
N MET A 1 1.79 30.68 19.25
CA MET A 1 0.88 29.52 19.18
C MET A 1 1.20 28.80 17.89
N ASP A 2 1.90 27.71 18.03
CA ASP A 2 2.52 26.98 16.91
C ASP A 2 1.44 26.18 16.17
N SER A 3 1.21 26.49 14.90
CA SER A 3 0.15 25.94 14.06
C SER A 3 0.50 24.56 13.44
N SER A 4 1.32 23.74 14.12
CA SER A 4 1.75 22.41 13.65
C SER A 4 0.96 21.26 14.28
N THR A 5 -0.38 21.35 14.28
CA THR A 5 -1.23 20.41 15.03
C THR A 5 -1.47 19.04 14.33
N GLY A 6 -0.82 18.73 13.24
CA GLY A 6 -1.03 17.46 12.51
C GLY A 6 0.21 16.80 11.91
N SER A 7 1.24 17.56 11.56
CA SER A 7 2.42 17.06 10.82
C SER A 7 3.32 16.13 11.63
N ILE A 8 4.03 15.23 10.92
CA ILE A 8 5.14 14.43 11.49
C ILE A 8 6.14 15.38 12.16
N SER A 9 6.46 15.12 13.42
CA SER A 9 7.36 15.98 14.19
C SER A 9 8.79 15.89 13.68
N LYS A 10 9.59 16.97 13.88
CA LYS A 10 11.03 16.97 13.58
C LYS A 10 11.77 15.79 14.23
N ILE A 11 11.31 15.35 15.40
CA ILE A 11 11.86 14.19 16.12
C ILE A 11 11.61 12.90 15.33
N CYS A 12 10.43 12.71 14.73
CA CYS A 12 10.13 11.54 13.93
C CYS A 12 10.95 11.52 12.62
N VAL A 13 11.14 12.68 11.98
CA VAL A 13 12.02 12.82 10.81
C VAL A 13 13.45 12.41 11.17
N GLN A 14 14.01 12.97 12.25
CA GLN A 14 15.34 12.63 12.72
C GLN A 14 15.49 11.13 13.01
N LYS A 15 14.52 10.52 13.71
CA LYS A 15 14.51 9.07 13.95
C LYS A 15 14.47 8.25 12.66
N GLY A 16 13.72 8.70 11.67
CA GLY A 16 13.67 8.08 10.33
C GLY A 16 15.02 8.12 9.63
N GLU A 17 15.73 9.26 9.65
CA GLU A 17 17.07 9.41 9.09
C GLU A 17 18.10 8.53 9.82
N GLU A 18 18.01 8.46 11.15
CA GLU A 18 18.88 7.59 11.95
C GLU A 18 18.62 6.10 11.64
N LEU A 19 17.37 5.68 11.43
CA LEU A 19 17.04 4.34 10.98
C LEU A 19 17.56 4.07 9.57
N CYS A 20 17.42 5.02 8.63
CA CYS A 20 18.00 4.89 7.28
C CYS A 20 19.53 4.63 7.38
N SER A 21 20.22 5.39 8.21
CA SER A 21 21.66 5.22 8.42
C SER A 21 22.00 3.87 9.04
N TYR A 22 21.24 3.44 10.05
CA TYR A 22 21.44 2.16 10.75
C TYR A 22 21.24 0.95 9.82
N TYR A 23 20.23 0.99 8.94
CA TYR A 23 19.94 -0.08 8.00
C TYR A 23 20.62 0.06 6.63
N GLY A 24 21.60 0.95 6.51
CA GLY A 24 22.42 1.10 5.30
C GLY A 24 21.76 1.86 4.14
N LEU A 25 20.65 2.55 4.38
CA LEU A 25 19.98 3.41 3.39
C LEU A 25 20.50 4.87 3.43
N GLY A 26 21.75 5.10 3.84
CA GLY A 26 22.28 6.47 4.09
C GLY A 26 22.18 7.41 2.90
N ALA A 27 22.86 7.10 1.78
CA ALA A 27 22.91 7.97 0.60
C ALA A 27 22.17 7.39 -0.61
N GLU A 28 21.73 6.14 -0.56
CA GLU A 28 21.13 5.43 -1.69
C GLU A 28 19.60 5.29 -1.53
N SER A 29 18.91 5.20 -2.66
CA SER A 29 17.51 4.81 -2.67
C SER A 29 17.40 3.31 -2.41
N GLY A 30 16.44 2.91 -1.59
CA GLY A 30 16.22 1.50 -1.30
C GLY A 30 15.04 1.28 -0.35
N ILE A 31 14.75 0.00 -0.12
CA ILE A 31 13.75 -0.48 0.82
C ILE A 31 14.38 -1.58 1.65
N VAL A 32 14.17 -1.56 2.95
CA VAL A 32 14.65 -2.58 3.88
C VAL A 32 13.52 -3.04 4.81
N GLU A 33 13.43 -4.33 5.06
CA GLU A 33 12.57 -4.88 6.11
C GLU A 33 13.19 -4.64 7.47
N LEU A 34 12.36 -4.25 8.45
CA LEU A 34 12.79 -3.96 9.80
C LEU A 34 12.55 -5.18 10.72
N GLU A 35 13.05 -5.11 11.95
CA GLU A 35 12.95 -6.20 12.94
C GLU A 35 11.48 -6.56 13.31
N VAL A 36 10.55 -5.64 13.19
CA VAL A 36 9.12 -5.92 13.35
C VAL A 36 8.57 -6.39 12.02
N PRO A 37 8.11 -7.64 11.89
CA PRO A 37 7.61 -8.18 10.64
C PRO A 37 6.48 -7.32 10.04
N GLY A 38 6.52 -7.12 8.72
CA GLY A 38 5.54 -6.31 8.01
C GLY A 38 5.82 -4.81 8.07
N ILE A 39 6.93 -4.36 8.65
CA ILE A 39 7.36 -2.96 8.58
C ILE A 39 8.57 -2.85 7.66
N ARG A 40 8.45 -2.01 6.63
CA ARG A 40 9.54 -1.68 5.71
C ARG A 40 9.84 -0.18 5.81
N LEU A 41 11.13 0.15 5.89
CA LEU A 41 11.63 1.50 5.75
C LEU A 41 12.06 1.71 4.30
N PHE A 42 11.66 2.81 3.71
CA PHE A 42 12.09 3.19 2.37
C PHE A 42 12.71 4.58 2.33
N ARG A 43 13.71 4.75 1.47
CA ARG A 43 14.32 6.02 1.12
C ARG A 43 14.40 6.15 -0.40
N ILE A 44 13.98 7.30 -0.93
CA ILE A 44 14.08 7.63 -2.35
C ILE A 44 14.75 9.00 -2.42
N ASN A 45 15.84 9.10 -3.19
CA ASN A 45 16.67 10.31 -3.30
C ASN A 45 16.63 10.94 -4.70
N GLN A 46 15.68 10.56 -5.53
CA GLN A 46 15.51 11.12 -6.87
C GLN A 46 14.04 11.27 -7.23
N TYR A 47 13.76 12.23 -8.09
CA TYR A 47 12.43 12.43 -8.66
C TYR A 47 12.00 11.22 -9.51
N HIS A 48 10.81 10.71 -9.28
CA HIS A 48 10.18 9.73 -10.14
C HIS A 48 8.89 10.32 -10.72
N LYS A 49 8.87 10.44 -12.07
CA LYS A 49 7.64 10.82 -12.78
C LYS A 49 6.53 9.83 -12.50
N MET A 50 5.30 10.28 -12.67
CA MET A 50 4.11 9.44 -12.52
C MET A 50 4.28 8.07 -13.21
N THR A 51 4.28 7.02 -12.41
CA THR A 51 4.50 5.64 -12.85
C THR A 51 3.68 4.70 -11.98
N PRO A 52 3.04 3.66 -12.55
CA PRO A 52 2.34 2.65 -11.76
C PRO A 52 3.28 1.92 -10.82
N GLN A 53 2.92 1.91 -9.53
CA GLN A 53 3.62 1.23 -8.45
C GLN A 53 2.66 0.31 -7.72
N MET A 54 3.11 -0.90 -7.39
CA MET A 54 2.27 -1.86 -6.66
C MET A 54 2.30 -1.54 -5.16
N TYR A 55 1.17 -1.17 -4.61
CA TYR A 55 1.00 -1.01 -3.16
C TYR A 55 0.43 -2.29 -2.58
N GLN A 56 1.02 -2.76 -1.50
CA GLN A 56 0.51 -3.87 -0.72
C GLN A 56 -0.56 -3.37 0.26
N GLN A 57 -1.26 -4.28 0.88
CA GLN A 57 -2.22 -3.99 1.92
C GLN A 57 -1.52 -3.46 3.17
N GLY A 58 -1.89 -2.27 3.63
CA GLY A 58 -1.20 -1.64 4.76
C GLY A 58 -1.42 -0.14 4.83
N VAL A 59 -0.51 0.51 5.52
CA VAL A 59 -0.45 1.97 5.67
C VAL A 59 0.92 2.48 5.24
N VAL A 60 0.92 3.49 4.38
CA VAL A 60 2.15 4.21 4.03
C VAL A 60 2.20 5.51 4.82
N VAL A 61 3.26 5.68 5.60
CA VAL A 61 3.54 6.88 6.40
C VAL A 61 4.75 7.57 5.82
N ILE A 62 4.59 8.83 5.41
CA ILE A 62 5.71 9.65 4.95
C ILE A 62 6.29 10.41 6.14
N LEU A 63 7.57 10.20 6.40
CA LEU A 63 8.33 10.90 7.44
C LEU A 63 8.94 12.20 6.90
N GLN A 64 9.34 12.21 5.63
CA GLN A 64 9.92 13.36 4.93
C GLN A 64 9.57 13.29 3.44
N GLY A 65 9.27 14.45 2.85
CA GLY A 65 8.90 14.58 1.44
C GLY A 65 7.42 14.39 1.18
N ASN A 66 7.05 14.19 -0.08
CA ASN A 66 5.67 13.98 -0.49
C ASN A 66 5.57 13.12 -1.76
N LYS A 67 4.43 12.48 -1.91
CA LYS A 67 4.03 11.75 -3.13
C LYS A 67 2.63 12.18 -3.57
N VAL A 68 2.38 12.08 -4.87
CA VAL A 68 1.06 12.28 -5.46
C VAL A 68 0.61 10.97 -6.07
N GLY A 69 -0.53 10.46 -5.63
CA GLY A 69 -1.14 9.25 -6.14
C GLY A 69 -2.30 9.55 -7.08
N HIS A 70 -2.49 8.70 -8.08
CA HIS A 70 -3.61 8.74 -9.01
C HIS A 70 -4.28 7.37 -9.11
N LEU A 71 -5.57 7.36 -8.88
CA LEU A 71 -6.46 6.23 -9.03
C LEU A 71 -7.55 6.59 -10.03
N ASN A 72 -7.28 6.31 -11.33
CA ASN A 72 -8.10 6.84 -12.43
C ASN A 72 -8.25 8.37 -12.31
N ASP A 73 -9.47 8.88 -12.15
CA ASP A 73 -9.75 10.33 -12.03
C ASP A 73 -9.54 10.88 -10.61
N TYR A 74 -9.21 10.03 -9.64
CA TYR A 74 -9.01 10.44 -8.26
C TYR A 74 -7.52 10.68 -7.99
N ARG A 75 -7.17 11.98 -7.84
CA ARG A 75 -5.84 12.43 -7.40
C ARG A 75 -5.84 12.63 -5.89
N PHE A 76 -4.78 12.21 -5.22
CA PHE A 76 -4.57 12.43 -3.79
C PHE A 76 -3.08 12.66 -3.50
N ASP A 77 -2.84 13.55 -2.55
CA ASP A 77 -1.51 13.84 -2.03
C ASP A 77 -1.36 13.15 -0.68
N TYR A 78 -0.20 12.57 -0.40
CA TYR A 78 0.15 12.05 0.91
C TYR A 78 1.60 12.40 1.24
N ASP A 79 1.77 12.93 2.43
CA ASP A 79 2.93 13.65 2.88
C ASP A 79 3.11 13.47 4.41
N THR A 80 3.82 14.39 5.06
CA THR A 80 4.03 14.38 6.51
C THR A 80 2.78 14.68 7.34
N ASP A 81 1.70 15.15 6.72
CA ASP A 81 0.42 15.44 7.36
C ASP A 81 -0.61 14.35 7.18
N HIS A 82 -0.38 13.46 6.22
CA HIS A 82 -1.35 12.45 5.80
C HIS A 82 -0.69 11.09 5.58
N CYS A 83 -1.32 10.03 6.04
CA CYS A 83 -0.95 8.67 5.66
C CYS A 83 -1.94 8.08 4.65
N LEU A 84 -1.42 7.16 3.83
CA LEU A 84 -2.18 6.44 2.82
C LEU A 84 -2.59 5.07 3.38
N ILE A 85 -3.88 4.81 3.46
CA ILE A 85 -4.45 3.51 3.81
C ILE A 85 -4.74 2.74 2.53
N VAL A 86 -4.22 1.54 2.40
CA VAL A 86 -4.44 0.62 1.28
C VAL A 86 -5.08 -0.65 1.84
N ALA A 87 -6.40 -0.77 1.75
CA ALA A 87 -7.13 -1.92 2.27
C ALA A 87 -6.99 -3.17 1.39
N THR A 88 -6.67 -3.00 0.11
CA THR A 88 -6.43 -4.11 -0.82
C THR A 88 -5.24 -3.81 -1.70
N PRO A 89 -4.38 -4.79 -2.03
CA PRO A 89 -3.25 -4.55 -2.93
C PRO A 89 -3.69 -3.98 -4.28
N TYR A 90 -3.09 -2.85 -4.66
CA TYR A 90 -3.48 -2.14 -5.87
C TYR A 90 -2.32 -1.41 -6.55
N PRO A 91 -2.25 -1.41 -7.90
CA PRO A 91 -1.29 -0.59 -8.63
C PRO A 91 -1.78 0.87 -8.72
N ILE A 92 -1.14 1.75 -7.97
CA ILE A 92 -1.40 3.19 -7.95
C ILE A 92 -0.37 3.89 -8.86
N ALA A 93 -0.81 4.78 -9.74
CA ALA A 93 0.11 5.63 -10.47
C ALA A 93 0.60 6.75 -9.54
N CYS A 94 1.90 6.75 -9.23
CA CYS A 94 2.49 7.67 -8.27
C CYS A 94 3.58 8.52 -8.90
N GLU A 95 3.60 9.79 -8.51
CA GLU A 95 4.69 10.72 -8.72
C GLU A 95 5.39 10.96 -7.39
N THR A 96 6.72 10.88 -7.39
CA THR A 96 7.54 11.02 -6.17
C THR A 96 8.44 12.23 -6.30
N PHE A 97 8.34 13.14 -5.34
CA PHE A 97 9.16 14.36 -5.28
C PHE A 97 10.28 14.15 -4.27
N ALA A 98 11.50 13.94 -4.78
CA ALA A 98 12.68 13.72 -3.97
C ALA A 98 13.95 14.18 -4.70
N SER A 99 14.99 14.53 -3.94
CA SER A 99 16.34 14.78 -4.40
C SER A 99 17.34 14.23 -3.37
N PRO A 100 18.66 14.16 -3.68
CA PRO A 100 19.67 13.77 -2.71
C PRO A 100 19.68 14.64 -1.44
N GLU A 101 19.38 15.95 -1.59
CA GLU A 101 19.34 16.93 -0.49
C GLU A 101 18.01 16.90 0.28
N ALA A 102 16.94 16.47 -0.38
CA ALA A 102 15.61 16.34 0.20
C ALA A 102 14.99 14.97 -0.17
N PRO A 103 15.48 13.88 0.40
CA PRO A 103 14.98 12.55 0.09
C PRO A 103 13.54 12.36 0.61
N LEU A 104 12.79 11.50 -0.06
CA LEU A 104 11.57 10.95 0.48
C LEU A 104 11.93 9.80 1.42
N ILE A 105 11.47 9.87 2.66
CA ILE A 105 11.65 8.82 3.67
C ILE A 105 10.27 8.43 4.21
N GLY A 106 10.02 7.14 4.36
CA GLY A 106 8.76 6.67 4.91
C GLY A 106 8.78 5.23 5.37
N LEU A 107 7.68 4.85 5.99
CA LEU A 107 7.38 3.49 6.41
C LEU A 107 6.24 2.93 5.56
N ASP A 108 6.37 1.66 5.21
CA ASP A 108 5.28 0.83 4.69
C ASP A 108 4.97 -0.21 5.76
N ILE A 109 3.77 -0.17 6.31
CA ILE A 109 3.33 -0.98 7.45
C ILE A 109 2.21 -1.89 6.97
N GLU A 110 2.50 -3.19 6.80
CA GLU A 110 1.47 -4.18 6.46
C GLU A 110 0.47 -4.36 7.59
N PHE A 111 -0.80 -4.66 7.26
CA PHE A 111 -1.81 -4.91 8.28
C PHE A 111 -1.61 -6.26 8.97
N ASP A 112 -1.46 -6.24 10.30
CA ASP A 112 -1.72 -7.43 11.12
C ASP A 112 -3.23 -7.54 11.37
N LEU A 113 -3.89 -8.35 10.53
CA LEU A 113 -5.35 -8.50 10.56
C LEU A 113 -5.86 -9.07 11.88
N THR A 114 -5.05 -9.87 12.57
CA THR A 114 -5.41 -10.42 13.88
C THR A 114 -5.54 -9.30 14.90
N ILE A 115 -4.55 -8.41 14.95
CA ILE A 115 -4.57 -7.26 15.85
C ILE A 115 -5.73 -6.31 15.50
N ILE A 116 -5.92 -6.03 14.22
CA ILE A 116 -6.98 -5.10 13.78
C ILE A 116 -8.36 -5.68 14.09
N GLN A 117 -8.59 -6.98 13.86
CA GLN A 117 -9.87 -7.64 14.18
C GLN A 117 -10.18 -7.55 15.68
N GLU A 118 -9.21 -7.90 16.53
CA GLU A 118 -9.39 -7.80 18.00
C GLU A 118 -9.73 -6.35 18.46
N LEU A 119 -9.11 -5.35 17.82
CA LEU A 119 -9.40 -3.95 18.12
C LEU A 119 -10.81 -3.55 17.65
N VAL A 120 -11.22 -3.98 16.46
CA VAL A 120 -12.56 -3.73 15.93
C VAL A 120 -13.62 -4.35 16.84
N ASP A 121 -13.45 -5.63 17.23
CA ASP A 121 -14.37 -6.31 18.12
C ASP A 121 -14.46 -5.59 19.49
N THR A 122 -13.33 -5.15 20.02
CA THR A 122 -13.28 -4.39 21.28
C THR A 122 -14.02 -3.05 21.18
N LEU A 123 -13.79 -2.31 20.08
CA LEU A 123 -14.42 -1.01 19.86
C LEU A 123 -15.94 -1.11 19.60
N GLU A 124 -16.37 -2.17 18.89
CA GLU A 124 -17.80 -2.40 18.61
C GLU A 124 -18.59 -2.84 19.86
N GLN A 125 -17.94 -3.49 20.82
CA GLN A 125 -18.56 -3.86 22.09
C GLN A 125 -18.82 -2.65 23.01
N HIS A 126 -18.14 -1.53 22.79
CA HIS A 126 -18.40 -0.29 23.52
C HIS A 126 -19.68 0.36 23.03
N GLN A 127 -20.53 0.83 23.95
CA GLN A 127 -21.85 1.41 23.67
C GLN A 127 -21.82 2.61 22.70
N HIS A 128 -20.65 3.23 22.55
CA HIS A 128 -20.41 4.31 21.59
C HIS A 128 -19.20 3.89 20.73
N SER A 129 -19.46 3.22 19.62
CA SER A 129 -18.40 2.86 18.68
C SER A 129 -17.64 4.12 18.24
N GLU A 130 -16.36 4.18 18.59
CA GLU A 130 -15.46 5.29 18.22
C GLU A 130 -14.98 5.19 16.77
N ILE A 131 -15.36 4.14 16.05
CA ILE A 131 -15.04 4.00 14.62
C ILE A 131 -16.00 4.88 13.82
N PRO A 132 -15.50 5.88 13.08
CA PRO A 132 -16.34 6.74 12.26
C PRO A 132 -17.18 5.95 11.26
N LYS A 133 -18.42 6.36 11.05
CA LYS A 133 -19.27 5.77 10.00
C LYS A 133 -18.77 6.22 8.64
N SER A 134 -18.78 5.29 7.67
CA SER A 134 -18.39 5.60 6.30
C SER A 134 -19.22 6.74 5.72
N GLN A 135 -18.53 7.77 5.22
CA GLN A 135 -19.09 8.77 4.30
C GLN A 135 -18.63 8.51 2.86
N ASP A 136 -17.74 7.54 2.63
CA ASP A 136 -17.09 7.29 1.35
C ASP A 136 -17.67 6.07 0.61
N ASN A 137 -17.48 6.07 -0.69
CA ASN A 137 -18.04 5.13 -1.66
C ASN A 137 -17.41 3.71 -1.63
N GLY A 138 -16.80 3.27 -0.54
CA GLY A 138 -16.27 1.90 -0.39
C GLY A 138 -15.00 1.61 -1.19
N ARG A 139 -14.21 2.63 -1.54
CA ARG A 139 -12.90 2.44 -2.17
C ARG A 139 -11.93 1.74 -1.22
N GLY A 140 -11.09 0.88 -1.77
CA GLY A 140 -10.05 0.19 -0.99
C GLY A 140 -8.81 1.02 -0.70
N VAL A 141 -8.80 2.32 -1.04
CA VAL A 141 -7.68 3.24 -0.83
C VAL A 141 -8.21 4.57 -0.34
N ALA A 142 -7.63 5.10 0.73
CA ALA A 142 -7.96 6.43 1.27
C ALA A 142 -6.74 7.11 1.90
N VAL A 143 -6.81 8.44 1.96
CA VAL A 143 -5.85 9.28 2.69
C VAL A 143 -6.51 9.74 3.96
N THR A 144 -5.83 9.60 5.10
CA THR A 144 -6.29 10.10 6.39
C THR A 144 -5.27 11.06 7.00
N ARG A 145 -5.77 12.07 7.71
CA ARG A 145 -4.90 13.01 8.42
C ARG A 145 -4.18 12.33 9.58
N ILE A 146 -2.91 12.67 9.78
CA ILE A 146 -2.13 12.24 10.93
C ILE A 146 -2.55 13.10 12.13
N THR A 147 -3.29 12.49 13.06
CA THR A 147 -3.67 13.13 14.34
C THR A 147 -2.47 13.16 15.31
N PRO A 148 -2.51 13.94 16.37
CA PRO A 148 -1.47 13.91 17.41
C PRO A 148 -1.21 12.52 17.96
N ASP A 149 -2.26 11.72 18.20
CA ASP A 149 -2.14 10.35 18.73
C ASP A 149 -1.47 9.40 17.72
N ILE A 150 -1.84 9.51 16.43
CA ILE A 150 -1.19 8.75 15.35
C ILE A 150 0.29 9.13 15.26
N ARG A 151 0.61 10.42 15.28
CA ARG A 151 2.00 10.91 15.23
C ARG A 151 2.83 10.37 16.39
N ASP A 152 2.27 10.45 17.61
CA ASP A 152 2.98 10.02 18.81
C ASP A 152 3.21 8.51 18.83
N SER A 153 2.25 7.70 18.33
CA SER A 153 2.43 6.26 18.16
C SER A 153 3.52 5.95 17.11
N ILE A 154 3.57 6.68 15.99
CA ILE A 154 4.64 6.56 14.98
C ILE A 154 6.01 6.90 15.60
N CYS A 155 6.11 7.98 16.36
CA CYS A 155 7.36 8.37 17.02
C CYS A 155 7.87 7.32 18.04
N ARG A 156 6.97 6.66 18.77
CA ARG A 156 7.33 5.57 19.68
C ARG A 156 7.79 4.34 18.90
N LEU A 157 7.07 3.98 17.83
CA LEU A 157 7.43 2.87 16.96
C LEU A 157 8.83 3.07 16.35
N LEU A 158 9.10 4.25 15.77
CA LEU A 158 10.43 4.58 15.22
C LEU A 158 11.55 4.48 16.28
N GLY A 159 11.27 4.86 17.52
CA GLY A 159 12.23 4.73 18.62
C GLY A 159 12.54 3.28 18.95
N CYS A 160 11.53 2.41 18.96
CA CYS A 160 11.63 1.00 19.24
C CYS A 160 12.42 0.24 18.12
N LEU A 161 12.28 0.64 16.87
CA LEU A 161 12.89 -0.04 15.72
C LEU A 161 14.42 0.11 15.62
N LYS A 162 15.04 0.92 16.47
CA LYS A 162 16.52 1.08 16.52
C LYS A 162 17.23 -0.04 17.28
N ASP A 163 16.55 -0.67 18.21
CA ASP A 163 17.09 -1.76 19.01
C ASP A 163 16.33 -3.06 18.70
N PRO A 164 17.03 -4.14 18.26
CA PRO A 164 16.38 -5.41 17.94
C PRO A 164 15.63 -6.04 19.11
N LEU A 165 16.10 -5.85 20.33
CA LEU A 165 15.43 -6.39 21.54
C LEU A 165 14.13 -5.62 21.80
N ASP A 166 14.20 -4.29 21.79
CA ASP A 166 13.03 -3.44 21.96
C ASP A 166 11.99 -3.73 20.86
N ALA A 167 12.42 -3.87 19.61
CA ALA A 167 11.56 -4.20 18.48
C ALA A 167 10.81 -5.53 18.68
N ARG A 168 11.50 -6.57 19.16
CA ARG A 168 10.90 -7.90 19.45
C ARG A 168 9.94 -7.87 20.63
N VAL A 169 10.26 -7.10 21.68
CA VAL A 169 9.46 -7.05 22.91
C VAL A 169 8.28 -6.09 22.80
N LEU A 170 8.49 -4.89 22.24
CA LEU A 170 7.52 -3.80 22.23
C LEU A 170 6.82 -3.59 20.89
N GLY A 171 7.41 -4.06 19.78
CA GLY A 171 6.98 -3.73 18.43
C GLY A 171 5.50 -4.02 18.15
N LYS A 172 5.01 -5.20 18.55
CA LYS A 172 3.59 -5.57 18.35
C LYS A 172 2.64 -4.71 19.18
N GLN A 173 3.02 -4.33 20.40
CA GLN A 173 2.20 -3.46 21.25
C GLN A 173 2.10 -2.05 20.66
N LEU A 174 3.21 -1.53 20.11
CA LEU A 174 3.24 -0.23 19.47
C LEU A 174 2.48 -0.23 18.13
N LEU A 175 2.53 -1.33 17.38
CA LEU A 175 1.65 -1.51 16.21
C LEU A 175 0.18 -1.56 16.61
N ARG A 176 -0.17 -2.26 17.71
CA ARG A 176 -1.53 -2.30 18.23
C ARG A 176 -2.03 -0.90 18.59
N GLU A 177 -1.20 -0.08 19.25
CA GLU A 177 -1.51 1.29 19.55
C GLU A 177 -1.71 2.13 18.28
N PHE A 178 -0.82 2.01 17.30
CA PHE A 178 -0.93 2.70 16.03
C PHE A 178 -2.24 2.34 15.30
N TYR A 179 -2.59 1.04 15.20
CA TYR A 179 -3.85 0.62 14.58
C TYR A 179 -5.08 1.08 15.35
N PHE A 180 -5.02 1.13 16.68
CA PHE A 180 -6.10 1.67 17.50
C PHE A 180 -6.39 3.13 17.16
N HIS A 181 -5.36 3.97 17.08
CA HIS A 181 -5.55 5.38 16.71
C HIS A 181 -5.96 5.54 15.24
N LEU A 182 -5.49 4.66 14.35
CA LEU A 182 -5.89 4.66 12.95
C LEU A 182 -7.37 4.28 12.78
N LEU A 183 -7.89 3.31 13.55
CA LEU A 183 -9.32 2.95 13.57
C LEU A 183 -10.22 4.10 14.02
N LYS A 184 -9.71 4.99 14.87
CA LYS A 184 -10.42 6.21 15.34
C LYS A 184 -10.28 7.39 14.37
N SER A 185 -9.42 7.31 13.36
CA SER A 185 -9.24 8.36 12.35
C SER A 185 -10.45 8.45 11.40
N GLU A 186 -10.54 9.53 10.63
CA GLU A 186 -11.61 9.77 9.65
C GLU A 186 -11.86 8.58 8.71
N GLN A 187 -10.81 7.85 8.35
CA GLN A 187 -10.85 6.70 7.43
C GLN A 187 -10.77 5.34 8.14
N GLY A 188 -10.86 5.30 9.48
CA GLY A 188 -10.78 4.06 10.25
C GLY A 188 -11.85 3.02 9.90
N HIS A 189 -12.99 3.48 9.36
CA HIS A 189 -14.05 2.60 8.87
C HIS A 189 -13.57 1.64 7.75
N LEU A 190 -12.55 2.01 6.96
CA LEU A 190 -11.99 1.13 5.93
C LEU A 190 -11.37 -0.13 6.54
N LEU A 191 -10.61 0.02 7.62
CA LEU A 191 -10.01 -1.10 8.33
C LEU A 191 -11.10 -1.99 8.95
N ALA A 192 -12.10 -1.37 9.57
CA ALA A 192 -13.23 -2.10 10.15
C ALA A 192 -14.05 -2.86 9.10
N GLN A 193 -14.34 -2.23 7.95
CA GLN A 193 -15.05 -2.89 6.85
C GLN A 193 -14.24 -4.05 6.25
N TYR A 194 -12.92 -3.91 6.18
CA TYR A 194 -12.06 -4.98 5.70
C TYR A 194 -12.16 -6.21 6.60
N CYS A 195 -12.20 -6.03 7.92
CA CYS A 195 -12.31 -7.12 8.90
C CYS A 195 -13.70 -7.77 8.91
N LYS A 196 -14.77 -7.08 8.48
CA LYS A 196 -16.12 -7.65 8.45
C LYS A 196 -16.27 -8.65 7.29
N GLN A 197 -16.41 -9.94 7.62
CA GLN A 197 -16.44 -11.05 6.66
C GLN A 197 -17.47 -10.88 5.53
N ASP A 198 -18.60 -10.23 5.81
CA ASP A 198 -19.71 -10.05 4.86
C ASP A 198 -19.68 -8.70 4.12
N SER A 199 -18.69 -7.84 4.37
CA SER A 199 -18.57 -6.58 3.65
C SER A 199 -18.21 -6.81 2.17
N ALA A 200 -18.66 -5.93 1.29
CA ALA A 200 -18.26 -5.98 -0.12
C ALA A 200 -16.74 -5.85 -0.28
N LEU A 201 -16.10 -5.05 0.57
CA LEU A 201 -14.64 -4.86 0.61
C LEU A 201 -13.95 -6.19 0.95
N SER A 202 -14.35 -6.88 2.02
CA SER A 202 -13.75 -8.17 2.43
C SER A 202 -13.95 -9.26 1.36
N ARG A 203 -15.14 -9.37 0.78
CA ARG A 203 -15.43 -10.34 -0.29
C ARG A 203 -14.56 -10.10 -1.52
N VAL A 204 -14.45 -8.85 -1.98
CA VAL A 204 -13.59 -8.47 -3.11
C VAL A 204 -12.12 -8.67 -2.76
N SER A 205 -11.68 -8.37 -1.54
CA SER A 205 -10.30 -8.56 -1.10
C SER A 205 -9.85 -10.02 -1.14
N ARG A 206 -10.73 -10.98 -0.79
CA ARG A 206 -10.45 -12.42 -0.95
C ARG A 206 -10.17 -12.78 -2.41
N VAL A 207 -10.96 -12.24 -3.34
CA VAL A 207 -10.73 -12.44 -4.79
C VAL A 207 -9.41 -11.80 -5.23
N ILE A 208 -9.09 -10.61 -4.74
CA ILE A 208 -7.82 -9.93 -5.03
C ILE A 208 -6.63 -10.76 -4.57
N THR A 209 -6.67 -11.32 -3.37
CA THR A 209 -5.63 -12.22 -2.85
C THR A 209 -5.50 -13.47 -3.74
N HIS A 210 -6.60 -14.05 -4.16
CA HIS A 210 -6.59 -15.19 -5.09
C HIS A 210 -5.97 -14.80 -6.44
N VAL A 211 -6.36 -13.68 -7.02
CA VAL A 211 -5.78 -13.16 -8.27
C VAL A 211 -4.27 -12.96 -8.13
N GLN A 212 -3.80 -12.42 -7.00
CA GLN A 212 -2.37 -12.21 -6.77
C GLN A 212 -1.56 -13.51 -6.64
N SER A 213 -2.17 -14.59 -6.18
CA SER A 213 -1.53 -15.89 -6.05
C SER A 213 -1.59 -16.73 -7.34
N HIS A 214 -2.55 -16.43 -8.24
CA HIS A 214 -2.84 -17.22 -9.43
C HIS A 214 -2.88 -16.39 -10.72
N TYR A 215 -2.20 -15.22 -10.71
CA TYR A 215 -2.22 -14.26 -11.84
C TYR A 215 -1.73 -14.85 -13.17
N ASP A 216 -0.87 -15.86 -13.14
CA ASP A 216 -0.31 -16.57 -14.28
C ASP A 216 -1.29 -17.55 -14.94
N GLN A 217 -2.35 -17.91 -14.24
CA GLN A 217 -3.35 -18.88 -14.70
C GLN A 217 -4.52 -18.21 -15.42
N LYS A 218 -5.34 -19.02 -16.10
CA LYS A 218 -6.59 -18.55 -16.69
C LYS A 218 -7.65 -18.34 -15.59
N LEU A 219 -7.99 -17.10 -15.30
CA LEU A 219 -8.97 -16.72 -14.31
C LEU A 219 -10.29 -16.37 -15.00
N ALA A 220 -11.34 -17.17 -14.77
CA ALA A 220 -12.68 -16.91 -15.32
C ALA A 220 -13.47 -16.00 -14.38
N ILE A 221 -14.15 -15.01 -14.93
CA ILE A 221 -14.91 -14.02 -14.15
C ILE A 221 -16.04 -14.67 -13.34
N ASN A 222 -16.67 -15.72 -13.88
CA ASN A 222 -17.71 -16.47 -13.18
C ASN A 222 -17.16 -17.08 -11.88
N ASP A 223 -16.00 -17.75 -11.95
CA ASP A 223 -15.38 -18.39 -10.79
C ASP A 223 -14.98 -17.36 -9.71
N LEU A 224 -14.50 -16.18 -10.14
CA LEU A 224 -14.18 -15.08 -9.24
C LEU A 224 -15.43 -14.46 -8.58
N ALA A 225 -16.54 -14.38 -9.31
CA ALA A 225 -17.82 -13.92 -8.78
C ALA A 225 -18.38 -14.92 -7.76
N ASP A 226 -18.31 -16.21 -8.06
CA ASP A 226 -18.72 -17.30 -7.15
C ASP A 226 -17.89 -17.30 -5.87
N MET A 227 -16.56 -17.11 -5.99
CA MET A 227 -15.66 -16.97 -4.83
C MET A 227 -16.07 -15.77 -3.94
N ALA A 228 -16.51 -14.66 -4.52
CA ALA A 228 -17.04 -13.51 -3.79
C ALA A 228 -18.44 -13.76 -3.21
N GLY A 229 -19.13 -14.85 -3.57
CA GLY A 229 -20.53 -15.10 -3.23
C GLY A 229 -21.47 -14.06 -3.86
N MET A 230 -21.20 -13.66 -5.10
CA MET A 230 -21.92 -12.60 -5.81
C MET A 230 -22.34 -13.06 -7.21
N SER A 231 -23.46 -12.51 -7.72
CA SER A 231 -23.70 -12.61 -9.16
C SER A 231 -22.64 -11.84 -9.93
N VAL A 232 -22.36 -12.22 -11.18
CA VAL A 232 -21.33 -11.58 -12.03
C VAL A 232 -21.54 -10.06 -12.10
N SER A 233 -22.79 -9.60 -12.26
CA SER A 233 -23.10 -8.17 -12.31
C SER A 233 -22.83 -7.45 -10.98
N ALA A 234 -23.16 -8.08 -9.84
CA ALA A 234 -22.89 -7.54 -8.51
C ALA A 234 -21.38 -7.52 -8.24
N PHE A 235 -20.66 -8.59 -8.62
CA PHE A 235 -19.21 -8.67 -8.51
C PHE A 235 -18.52 -7.56 -9.30
N HIS A 236 -18.89 -7.34 -10.57
CA HIS A 236 -18.31 -6.25 -11.36
C HIS A 236 -18.50 -4.87 -10.71
N ARG A 237 -19.69 -4.60 -10.16
CA ARG A 237 -19.97 -3.33 -9.48
C ARG A 237 -19.15 -3.19 -8.19
N ALA A 238 -19.15 -4.23 -7.34
CA ALA A 238 -18.41 -4.22 -6.09
C ALA A 238 -16.89 -4.12 -6.33
N PHE A 239 -16.37 -4.88 -7.29
CA PHE A 239 -14.95 -4.87 -7.64
C PHE A 239 -14.51 -3.49 -8.15
N LYS A 240 -15.27 -2.88 -9.08
CA LYS A 240 -14.99 -1.53 -9.58
C LYS A 240 -15.12 -0.48 -8.48
N LEU A 241 -16.00 -0.66 -7.52
CA LEU A 241 -16.11 0.23 -6.37
C LEU A 241 -14.85 0.19 -5.50
N VAL A 242 -14.36 -1.02 -5.17
CA VAL A 242 -13.20 -1.22 -4.29
C VAL A 242 -11.89 -0.82 -4.95
N VAL A 243 -11.62 -1.27 -6.19
CA VAL A 243 -10.33 -1.07 -6.87
C VAL A 243 -10.39 -0.12 -8.06
N THR A 244 -11.53 0.52 -8.32
CA THR A 244 -11.76 1.50 -9.42
C THR A 244 -11.57 0.94 -10.83
N ASP A 245 -11.09 -0.28 -10.99
CA ASP A 245 -10.91 -0.99 -12.26
C ASP A 245 -11.89 -2.16 -12.42
N PRO A 246 -12.27 -2.51 -13.65
CA PRO A 246 -12.92 -3.79 -13.92
C PRO A 246 -11.98 -4.97 -13.62
N PRO A 247 -12.50 -6.15 -13.20
CA PRO A 247 -11.66 -7.29 -12.78
C PRO A 247 -10.61 -7.70 -13.82
N LEU A 248 -10.95 -7.80 -15.11
CA LEU A 248 -10.00 -8.16 -16.16
C LEU A 248 -8.87 -7.13 -16.33
N GLN A 249 -9.16 -5.84 -16.15
CA GLN A 249 -8.13 -4.80 -16.23
C GLN A 249 -7.18 -4.87 -15.02
N TYR A 250 -7.73 -5.15 -13.84
CA TYR A 250 -6.93 -5.38 -12.65
C TYR A 250 -5.97 -6.57 -12.83
N ILE A 251 -6.46 -7.72 -13.29
CA ILE A 251 -5.62 -8.91 -13.58
C ILE A 251 -4.49 -8.56 -14.54
N LYS A 252 -4.78 -7.83 -15.62
CA LYS A 252 -3.74 -7.36 -16.54
C LYS A 252 -2.70 -6.47 -15.88
N LYS A 253 -3.13 -5.51 -15.06
CA LYS A 253 -2.21 -4.63 -14.33
C LYS A 253 -1.31 -5.42 -13.38
N ILE A 254 -1.84 -6.43 -12.66
CA ILE A 254 -1.05 -7.32 -11.81
C ILE A 254 0.01 -8.07 -12.64
N ARG A 255 -0.37 -8.70 -13.75
CA ARG A 255 0.55 -9.40 -14.66
C ARG A 255 1.68 -8.49 -15.13
N LEU A 256 1.35 -7.28 -15.57
CA LEU A 256 2.33 -6.30 -16.04
C LEU A 256 3.32 -5.87 -14.94
N ASN A 257 2.83 -5.64 -13.72
CA ASN A 257 3.70 -5.29 -12.57
C ASN A 257 4.59 -6.47 -12.18
N LYS A 258 4.07 -7.71 -12.13
CA LYS A 258 4.87 -8.91 -11.85
C LYS A 258 5.95 -9.12 -12.92
N ALA A 259 5.60 -8.94 -14.21
CA ALA A 259 6.58 -9.02 -15.29
C ALA A 259 7.65 -7.94 -15.19
N LYS A 260 7.28 -6.69 -14.81
CA LYS A 260 8.24 -5.62 -14.54
C LYS A 260 9.26 -6.06 -13.50
N THR A 261 8.82 -6.60 -12.36
CA THR A 261 9.70 -7.08 -11.28
C THR A 261 10.64 -8.18 -11.79
N MET A 262 10.13 -9.19 -12.48
CA MET A 262 10.94 -10.28 -13.06
C MET A 262 12.01 -9.76 -14.05
N MET A 263 11.68 -8.74 -14.84
CA MET A 263 12.65 -8.16 -15.79
C MET A 263 13.68 -7.26 -15.09
N SER A 264 13.26 -6.46 -14.11
CA SER A 264 14.14 -5.47 -13.47
C SER A 264 15.00 -6.05 -12.35
N GLN A 265 14.50 -7.02 -11.61
CA GLN A 265 15.20 -7.62 -10.46
C GLN A 265 15.84 -8.96 -10.79
N ASP A 266 15.11 -9.84 -11.52
CA ASP A 266 15.60 -11.18 -11.84
C ASP A 266 16.32 -11.24 -13.20
N GLY A 267 16.41 -10.13 -13.94
CA GLY A 267 17.08 -10.06 -15.26
C GLY A 267 16.41 -10.86 -16.36
N MET A 268 15.13 -11.23 -16.22
CA MET A 268 14.44 -12.05 -17.20
C MET A 268 14.20 -11.29 -18.50
N SER A 269 14.26 -12.00 -19.64
CA SER A 269 13.87 -11.43 -20.93
C SER A 269 12.36 -11.15 -20.98
N ALA A 270 11.97 -10.14 -21.75
CA ALA A 270 10.56 -9.76 -21.90
C ALA A 270 9.66 -10.91 -22.40
N SER A 271 10.18 -11.77 -23.29
CA SER A 271 9.42 -12.92 -23.80
C SER A 271 9.19 -13.98 -22.72
N VAL A 272 10.20 -14.25 -21.89
CA VAL A 272 10.09 -15.20 -20.77
C VAL A 272 9.16 -14.66 -19.71
N ALA A 273 9.32 -13.38 -19.32
CA ALA A 273 8.46 -12.74 -18.34
C ALA A 273 6.98 -12.74 -18.81
N ALA A 274 6.72 -12.43 -20.10
CA ALA A 274 5.37 -12.47 -20.67
C ALA A 274 4.68 -13.82 -20.48
N LEU A 275 5.37 -14.91 -20.82
CA LEU A 275 4.84 -16.27 -20.67
C LEU A 275 4.61 -16.64 -19.20
N LYS A 276 5.57 -16.31 -18.33
CA LYS A 276 5.48 -16.59 -16.89
C LYS A 276 4.32 -15.87 -16.20
N VAL A 277 3.89 -14.71 -16.70
CA VAL A 277 2.74 -13.99 -16.12
C VAL A 277 1.42 -14.30 -16.85
N GLY A 278 1.38 -15.32 -17.70
CA GLY A 278 0.16 -15.82 -18.34
C GLY A 278 -0.28 -15.07 -19.60
N TYR A 279 0.65 -14.40 -20.32
CA TYR A 279 0.37 -13.91 -21.68
C TYR A 279 0.67 -15.02 -22.71
N GLU A 280 -0.29 -15.27 -23.59
CA GLU A 280 -0.11 -16.22 -24.72
C GLU A 280 0.72 -15.62 -25.85
N SER A 281 0.75 -14.29 -25.99
CA SER A 281 1.46 -13.57 -27.04
C SER A 281 2.43 -12.52 -26.48
N PRO A 282 3.77 -12.71 -26.65
CA PRO A 282 4.77 -11.70 -26.28
C PRO A 282 4.57 -10.36 -27.01
N THR A 283 4.01 -10.38 -28.21
CA THR A 283 3.70 -9.16 -28.97
C THR A 283 2.54 -8.38 -28.33
N GLN A 284 1.50 -9.06 -27.87
CA GLN A 284 0.41 -8.44 -27.12
C GLN A 284 0.93 -7.88 -25.79
N PHE A 285 1.71 -8.66 -25.05
CA PHE A 285 2.37 -8.22 -23.83
C PHE A 285 3.16 -6.93 -24.03
N SER A 286 4.03 -6.88 -25.04
CA SER A 286 4.88 -5.72 -25.30
C SER A 286 4.08 -4.44 -25.59
N ARG A 287 2.97 -4.56 -26.32
CA ARG A 287 2.06 -3.44 -26.59
C ARG A 287 1.35 -2.96 -25.33
N GLU A 288 0.81 -3.89 -24.52
CA GLU A 288 0.11 -3.57 -23.28
C GLU A 288 1.08 -3.01 -22.23
N PHE A 289 2.29 -3.55 -22.12
CA PHE A 289 3.35 -3.06 -21.22
C PHE A 289 3.74 -1.62 -21.57
N LYS A 290 4.02 -1.33 -22.85
CA LYS A 290 4.35 0.04 -23.29
C LYS A 290 3.20 1.02 -23.04
N ARG A 291 1.96 0.59 -23.25
CA ARG A 291 0.78 1.44 -22.98
C ARG A 291 0.65 1.74 -21.49
N TYR A 292 0.94 0.77 -20.63
CA TYR A 292 0.76 0.89 -19.19
C TYR A 292 1.90 1.65 -18.48
N PHE A 293 3.15 1.35 -18.83
CA PHE A 293 4.33 1.98 -18.21
C PHE A 293 4.91 3.16 -19.02
N GLY A 294 4.41 3.41 -20.22
CA GLY A 294 4.93 4.45 -21.10
C GLY A 294 6.24 4.11 -21.80
N VAL A 295 6.89 2.99 -21.46
CA VAL A 295 8.17 2.54 -22.04
C VAL A 295 8.07 1.06 -22.44
N PRO A 296 8.87 0.61 -23.43
CA PRO A 296 8.85 -0.79 -23.83
C PRO A 296 9.47 -1.69 -22.76
N PRO A 297 9.17 -3.02 -22.74
CA PRO A 297 9.72 -3.97 -21.78
C PRO A 297 11.25 -3.98 -21.69
N SER A 298 11.95 -3.72 -22.79
CA SER A 298 13.43 -3.61 -22.82
C SER A 298 13.99 -2.47 -21.95
N LYS A 299 13.14 -1.57 -21.50
CA LYS A 299 13.49 -0.47 -20.58
C LYS A 299 12.86 -0.64 -19.20
N ALA A 300 12.48 -1.85 -18.81
CA ALA A 300 11.81 -2.13 -17.54
C ALA A 300 12.66 -1.70 -16.32
N SER A 301 13.99 -1.83 -16.38
CA SER A 301 14.92 -1.41 -15.33
C SER A 301 14.93 0.11 -15.06
N TYR A 302 14.45 0.90 -16.00
CA TYR A 302 14.32 2.36 -15.83
C TYR A 302 12.99 2.78 -15.18
N ILE A 303 12.09 1.84 -14.92
CA ILE A 303 10.82 2.10 -14.24
C ILE A 303 11.08 1.98 -12.74
N GLY A 304 11.26 3.08 -12.05
CA GLY A 304 11.59 3.25 -10.64
C GLY A 304 11.48 2.03 -9.71
N LEU A 305 12.46 1.89 -8.83
CA LEU A 305 12.47 0.92 -7.75
C LEU A 305 11.32 1.25 -6.77
N THR A 306 10.41 0.33 -6.61
CA THR A 306 9.49 0.26 -5.47
C THR A 306 9.29 -1.19 -5.12
#